data_ac998aaad815f9f171953c22ddba22b4
#
_entry.id   ac998aaad815f9f171953c22ddba22b4
#
_cell.length_a   1.000
_cell.length_b   1.000
_cell.length_c   1.000
_cell.angle_alpha   90.00
_cell.angle_beta   90.00
_cell.angle_gamma   90.00
#
_symmetry.space_group_name_H-M   'P 1'
#
loop_
_entity.id
_entity.type
_entity.pdbx_description
1 polymer ?
#
loop_
_entity_poly.entity_id
_entity_poly.type
_entity_poly.pdbx_seq_one_letter_code
_entity_poly.pdbx_strand_id
1 'polypeptide(L)' 'MVKREGMENLLLRYYEGETTEDETALVEEWLEASEENRR' A
#
# COMPACT_ATOMS: atom_id res chain seq x y z
N MET A 1 5.13 1.39 16.16
CA MET A 1 4.55 1.00 15.91
C MET A 1 3.59 1.33 15.05
N VAL A 2 3.28 2.11 14.54
CA VAL A 2 2.45 2.42 13.79
C VAL A 2 2.65 2.43 12.44
N LYS A 3 3.33 1.69 11.84
CA LYS A 3 3.55 1.68 10.54
C LYS A 3 2.30 1.37 9.81
N ARG A 4 1.33 0.73 10.37
CA ARG A 4 0.16 0.43 9.73
C ARG A 4 -0.61 1.61 9.33
N GLU A 5 -0.61 2.63 10.10
CA GLU A 5 -1.32 3.82 9.81
C GLU A 5 -0.90 4.44 8.52
N GLY A 6 0.37 4.55 8.28
CA GLY A 6 0.86 5.14 7.06
C GLY A 6 0.47 4.32 5.85
N MET A 7 0.55 3.01 5.98
CA MET A 7 0.24 2.16 4.86
C MET A 7 -1.25 2.17 4.56
N GLU A 8 -2.07 2.31 5.57
CA GLU A 8 -3.50 2.34 5.35
C GLU A 8 -3.90 3.54 4.51
N ASN A 9 -3.30 4.69 4.77
CA ASN A 9 -3.62 5.87 3.98
C ASN A 9 -3.17 5.66 2.54
N LEU A 10 -2.03 5.06 2.35
CA LEU A 10 -1.52 4.83 1.02
C LEU A 10 -2.40 3.83 0.29
N LEU A 11 -2.87 2.81 0.98
CA LEU A 11 -3.73 1.83 0.37
C LEU A 11 -5.05 2.43 -0.06
N LEU A 12 -5.58 3.34 0.74
CA LEU A 12 -6.81 3.99 0.38
C LEU A 12 -6.64 4.76 -0.92
N ARG A 13 -5.56 5.50 -1.04
CA ARG A 13 -5.33 6.26 -2.24
C ARG A 13 -5.05 5.33 -3.42
N TYR A 14 -4.44 4.21 -3.16
CA TYR A 14 -4.15 3.25 -4.20
C TYR A 14 -5.47 2.72 -4.77
N TYR A 15 -6.42 2.37 -3.88
CA TYR A 15 -7.70 1.86 -4.35
C TYR A 15 -8.50 2.93 -5.08
N GLU A 16 -8.27 4.18 -4.75
CA GLU A 16 -8.98 5.24 -5.40
C GLU A 16 -8.28 5.70 -6.67
N GLY A 17 -7.15 5.11 -6.97
CA GLY A 17 -6.42 5.47 -8.17
C GLY A 17 -5.72 6.80 -8.08
N GLU A 18 -5.36 7.22 -6.88
CA GLU A 18 -4.72 8.51 -6.69
C GLU A 18 -3.27 8.41 -6.28
N THR A 19 -2.62 7.31 -6.46
CA THR A 19 -1.23 7.20 -6.10
C THR A 19 -0.36 7.50 -7.30
N THR A 20 0.86 7.96 -7.05
CA THR A 20 1.81 8.19 -8.12
C THR A 20 2.41 6.86 -8.52
N GLU A 21 3.23 6.86 -9.55
CA GLU A 21 3.86 5.64 -10.00
C GLU A 21 4.75 5.07 -8.91
N ASP A 22 5.48 5.94 -8.22
CA ASP A 22 6.36 5.47 -7.17
C ASP A 22 5.55 4.87 -6.03
N GLU A 23 4.46 5.53 -5.68
CA GLU A 23 3.63 5.02 -4.59
C GLU A 23 2.98 3.71 -4.98
N THR A 24 2.56 3.60 -6.22
CA THR A 24 1.95 2.37 -6.68
C THR A 24 2.95 1.23 -6.59
N ALA A 25 4.19 1.48 -6.97
CA ALA A 25 5.20 0.44 -6.90
C ALA A 25 5.42 0.01 -5.46
N LEU A 26 5.41 0.97 -4.54
CA LEU A 26 5.60 0.64 -3.14
C LEU A 26 4.47 -0.23 -2.62
N VAL A 27 3.24 0.11 -2.99
CA VAL A 27 2.12 -0.68 -2.54
C VAL A 27 2.20 -2.07 -3.10
N GLU A 28 2.54 -2.19 -4.36
CA GLU A 28 2.60 -3.50 -4.98
C GLU A 28 3.69 -4.35 -4.38
N GLU A 29 4.82 -3.74 -4.06
CA GLU A 29 5.87 -4.48 -3.42
C GLU A 29 5.42 -4.96 -2.05
N TRP A 30 4.72 -4.09 -1.33
CA TRP A 30 4.26 -4.42 0.00
C TRP A 30 3.27 -5.57 -0.06
N LEU A 31 2.37 -5.53 -1.04
CA LEU A 31 1.39 -6.58 -1.16
C LEU A 31 2.03 -7.92 -1.50
N GLU A 32 3.10 -7.89 -2.26
CA GLU A 32 3.74 -9.13 -2.62
C GLU A 32 4.67 -9.64 -1.55
N ALA A 33 5.03 -8.82 -0.60
CA ALA A 33 5.95 -9.23 0.44
C ALA A 33 5.34 -10.27 1.37
N SER A 34 4.02 -10.30 1.50
CA SER A 34 3.42 -11.22 2.41
C SER A 34 2.01 -11.51 1.96
N GLU A 35 1.61 -12.75 2.06
CA GLU A 35 0.26 -13.10 1.70
C GLU A 35 -0.73 -12.44 2.62
N GLU A 36 -0.34 -12.21 3.85
CA GLU A 36 -1.23 -11.59 4.79
C GLU A 36 -1.52 -10.16 4.39
N ASN A 37 -0.58 -9.50 3.78
CA ASN A 37 -0.79 -8.13 3.36
C ASN A 37 -1.83 -8.04 2.26
N ARG A 38 -2.02 -9.12 1.54
CA ARG A 38 -2.93 -9.08 0.44
C ARG A 38 -4.33 -9.30 0.87
N ARG A 39 -4.53 -9.71 2.07
CA ARG A 39 -5.84 -9.92 2.54
C ARG A 39 -6.42 -8.64 3.05
#